data_3d76db5157856d78f58a4f7da2c73a71
#
_entry.id   3d76db5157856d78f58a4f7da2c73a71
#
_cell.length_a   1.000
_cell.length_b   1.000
_cell.length_c   1.000
_cell.angle_alpha   90.00
_cell.angle_beta   90.00
_cell.angle_gamma   90.00
#
_symmetry.space_group_name_H-M   'P 1'
#
loop_
_entity.id
_entity.type
_entity.pdbx_description
1 polymer ?
#
loop_
_entity_poly.entity_id
_entity_poly.type
_entity_poly.pdbx_seq_one_letter_code
_entity_poly.pdbx_strand_id
1 'polypeptide(L)'
;MDKIRYYDIRCVNGDTTSIQIENGVIENAGSSYYGKALVRVLGESGWGYCCVSPFDMDDEKAKKEAIERAARAAKLATVKADIADVPYGVPRSWNAAAKEQAERPLEEKAADLLLLEKAARIDEIAATSARYAEQYQTVFFEDCNGYEAQSSVCRTLFTVSSVAVRGADMQMNYEQEAVVGPLRITDYINKGELCSKTAVNLLSASAVPGGKMPAVLDPAIGGVFAHEAVGHASEGDQIRDGVSVLGDKLGQQVGSKLVTIIDDPSMHGYGYEPFDAEGVAAGPVELIK
;
A
#
# COMPACT_ATOMS: atom_id res chain seq x y z
N MET A 1 -24.16 -27.34 16.56
CA MET A 1 -23.24 -26.37 15.91
C MET A 1 -22.03 -26.29 16.82
N ASP A 2 -20.82 -26.41 16.29
CA ASP A 2 -19.64 -26.15 17.11
C ASP A 2 -19.71 -24.71 17.58
N LYS A 3 -19.26 -24.48 18.80
CA LYS A 3 -19.34 -23.14 19.43
C LYS A 3 -18.41 -22.18 18.69
N ILE A 4 -18.98 -21.12 18.12
CA ILE A 4 -18.18 -19.97 17.63
C ILE A 4 -17.59 -19.31 18.88
N ARG A 5 -16.26 -19.20 18.92
CA ARG A 5 -15.50 -18.55 20.01
C ARG A 5 -15.32 -17.05 19.72
N TYR A 6 -15.15 -16.70 18.44
CA TYR A 6 -14.96 -15.34 17.98
C TYR A 6 -15.31 -15.25 16.50
N TYR A 7 -15.73 -14.08 16.05
CA TYR A 7 -15.77 -13.72 14.63
C TYR A 7 -15.50 -12.23 14.45
N ASP A 8 -14.98 -11.88 13.28
CA ASP A 8 -14.92 -10.52 12.78
C ASP A 8 -15.26 -10.44 11.30
N ILE A 9 -15.63 -9.22 10.89
CA ILE A 9 -15.92 -8.85 9.51
C ILE A 9 -15.09 -7.61 9.18
N ARG A 10 -14.27 -7.70 8.14
CA ARG A 10 -13.59 -6.56 7.54
C ARG A 10 -14.15 -6.34 6.13
N CYS A 11 -14.89 -5.27 5.95
CA CYS A 11 -15.44 -4.85 4.66
C CYS A 11 -14.60 -3.71 4.10
N VAL A 12 -14.29 -3.79 2.81
CA VAL A 12 -13.49 -2.79 2.09
C VAL A 12 -14.27 -2.37 0.85
N ASN A 13 -14.68 -1.12 0.81
CA ASN A 13 -15.33 -0.49 -0.32
C ASN A 13 -14.44 0.60 -0.89
N GLY A 14 -14.38 0.74 -2.18
CA GLY A 14 -13.54 1.79 -2.75
C GLY A 14 -13.78 2.06 -4.23
N ASP A 15 -13.40 3.26 -4.60
CA ASP A 15 -13.31 3.71 -5.97
C ASP A 15 -11.84 3.77 -6.37
N THR A 16 -11.53 3.29 -7.57
CA THR A 16 -10.21 3.42 -8.17
C THR A 16 -10.31 4.19 -9.47
N THR A 17 -9.37 5.09 -9.69
CA THR A 17 -9.21 5.79 -10.97
C THR A 17 -7.81 5.54 -11.49
N SER A 18 -7.69 5.18 -12.75
CA SER A 18 -6.40 4.99 -13.42
C SER A 18 -6.38 5.69 -14.76
N ILE A 19 -5.25 6.32 -15.08
CA ILE A 19 -5.00 6.97 -16.37
C ILE A 19 -3.60 6.55 -16.82
N GLN A 20 -3.47 6.19 -18.09
CA GLN A 20 -2.20 5.87 -18.72
C GLN A 20 -2.05 6.69 -20.01
N ILE A 21 -0.91 7.34 -20.13
CA ILE A 21 -0.52 8.15 -21.29
C ILE A 21 0.80 7.60 -21.81
N GLU A 22 0.89 7.44 -23.12
CA GLU A 22 2.13 7.06 -23.82
C GLU A 22 2.34 7.99 -25.02
N ASN A 23 3.50 8.63 -25.06
CA ASN A 23 3.88 9.54 -26.16
C ASN A 23 2.80 10.57 -26.52
N GLY A 24 2.09 11.09 -25.52
CA GLY A 24 1.03 12.08 -25.65
C GLY A 24 -0.35 11.56 -26.02
N VAL A 25 -0.52 10.26 -26.08
CA VAL A 25 -1.81 9.63 -26.33
C VAL A 25 -2.33 9.02 -25.04
N ILE A 26 -3.58 9.29 -24.71
CA ILE A 26 -4.26 8.62 -23.61
C ILE A 26 -4.61 7.21 -24.05
N GLU A 27 -3.88 6.22 -23.57
CA GLU A 27 -4.09 4.80 -23.88
C GLU A 27 -5.23 4.20 -23.07
N ASN A 28 -5.36 4.65 -21.82
CA ASN A 28 -6.42 4.20 -20.92
C ASN A 28 -6.79 5.30 -19.93
N ALA A 29 -8.08 5.47 -19.67
CA ALA A 29 -8.59 6.28 -18.59
C ALA A 29 -9.92 5.71 -18.11
N GLY A 30 -10.06 5.50 -16.81
CA GLY A 30 -11.30 4.96 -16.27
C GLY A 30 -11.32 4.89 -14.76
N SER A 31 -12.54 4.72 -14.25
CA SER A 31 -12.79 4.49 -12.83
C SER A 31 -13.59 3.22 -12.64
N SER A 32 -13.37 2.54 -11.53
CA SER A 32 -14.12 1.36 -11.15
C SER A 32 -14.39 1.35 -9.65
N TYR A 33 -15.51 0.74 -9.26
CA TYR A 33 -15.88 0.52 -7.88
C TYR A 33 -15.66 -0.94 -7.51
N TYR A 34 -15.25 -1.18 -6.27
CA TYR A 34 -15.22 -2.52 -5.69
C TYR A 34 -15.77 -2.50 -4.26
N GLY A 35 -16.42 -3.62 -3.89
CA GLY A 35 -16.87 -3.87 -2.52
C GLY A 35 -16.62 -5.33 -2.20
N LYS A 36 -15.94 -5.61 -1.09
CA LYS A 36 -15.63 -6.98 -0.65
C LYS A 36 -15.52 -7.05 0.87
N ALA A 37 -15.86 -8.20 1.42
CA ALA A 37 -15.63 -8.49 2.82
C ALA A 37 -14.84 -9.79 3.00
N LEU A 38 -13.99 -9.80 4.02
CA LEU A 38 -13.43 -10.98 4.63
C LEU A 38 -14.12 -11.18 5.98
N VAL A 39 -14.75 -12.35 6.14
CA VAL A 39 -15.33 -12.81 7.40
C VAL A 39 -14.46 -13.91 7.96
N ARG A 40 -14.02 -13.77 9.20
CA ARG A 40 -13.23 -14.78 9.91
C ARG A 40 -14.04 -15.33 11.08
N VAL A 41 -13.98 -16.63 11.29
CA VAL A 41 -14.61 -17.30 12.44
C VAL A 41 -13.59 -18.21 13.11
N LEU A 42 -13.40 -18.06 14.40
CA LEU A 42 -12.64 -18.97 15.24
C LEU A 42 -13.60 -19.98 15.89
N GLY A 43 -13.47 -21.22 15.49
CA GLY A 43 -14.13 -22.37 16.10
C GLY A 43 -13.20 -23.14 17.05
N GLU A 44 -13.63 -24.33 17.49
CA GLU A 44 -12.80 -25.19 18.35
C GLU A 44 -11.63 -25.84 17.59
N SER A 45 -11.78 -26.02 16.27
CA SER A 45 -10.75 -26.66 15.42
C SER A 45 -9.74 -25.64 14.87
N GLY A 46 -10.07 -24.35 14.84
CA GLY A 46 -9.22 -23.26 14.32
C GLY A 46 -10.01 -22.23 13.53
N TRP A 47 -9.32 -21.47 12.68
CA TRP A 47 -9.91 -20.41 11.88
C TRP A 47 -10.59 -20.92 10.61
N GLY A 48 -11.74 -20.34 10.30
CA GLY A 48 -12.41 -20.45 9.00
C GLY A 48 -12.65 -19.09 8.39
N TYR A 49 -12.62 -19.01 7.08
CA TYR A 49 -12.67 -17.77 6.32
C TYR A 49 -13.79 -17.83 5.26
N CYS A 50 -14.41 -16.67 5.01
CA CYS A 50 -15.35 -16.49 3.90
C CYS A 50 -15.09 -15.12 3.26
N CYS A 51 -14.76 -15.10 1.96
CA CYS A 51 -14.69 -13.87 1.17
C CYS A 51 -16.01 -13.71 0.42
N VAL A 52 -16.56 -12.51 0.42
CA VAL A 52 -17.81 -12.16 -0.28
C VAL A 52 -17.58 -10.88 -1.08
N SER A 53 -18.06 -10.85 -2.33
CA SER A 53 -18.07 -9.67 -3.19
C SER A 53 -19.23 -9.79 -4.19
N PRO A 54 -20.08 -8.78 -4.37
CA PRO A 54 -20.15 -7.56 -3.56
C PRO A 54 -20.64 -7.86 -2.14
N PHE A 55 -20.36 -6.94 -1.19
CA PHE A 55 -20.81 -7.06 0.19
C PHE A 55 -21.29 -5.70 0.74
N ASP A 56 -22.41 -5.72 1.43
CA ASP A 56 -23.01 -4.58 2.10
C ASP A 56 -22.99 -4.83 3.61
N MET A 57 -22.36 -3.93 4.37
CA MET A 57 -22.28 -4.02 5.83
C MET A 57 -23.62 -3.79 6.52
N ASP A 58 -24.60 -3.19 5.85
CA ASP A 58 -25.95 -2.96 6.40
C ASP A 58 -26.89 -4.15 6.13
N ASP A 59 -26.49 -5.14 5.32
CA ASP A 59 -27.27 -6.35 5.07
C ASP A 59 -26.99 -7.43 6.12
N GLU A 60 -27.79 -7.41 7.20
CA GLU A 60 -27.71 -8.38 8.29
C GLU A 60 -27.90 -9.84 7.85
N LYS A 61 -28.64 -10.08 6.76
CA LYS A 61 -28.81 -11.42 6.22
C LYS A 61 -27.51 -11.89 5.54
N ALA A 62 -26.91 -11.02 4.74
CA ALA A 62 -25.62 -11.33 4.10
C ALA A 62 -24.52 -11.55 5.13
N LYS A 63 -24.46 -10.73 6.19
CA LYS A 63 -23.54 -10.94 7.31
C LYS A 63 -23.71 -12.32 7.93
N LYS A 64 -24.92 -12.69 8.31
CA LYS A 64 -25.22 -13.98 8.92
C LYS A 64 -24.81 -15.14 8.02
N GLU A 65 -25.16 -15.08 6.74
CA GLU A 65 -24.81 -16.13 5.76
C GLU A 65 -23.28 -16.26 5.61
N ALA A 66 -22.55 -15.15 5.59
CA ALA A 66 -21.10 -15.15 5.49
C ALA A 66 -20.43 -15.75 6.75
N ILE A 67 -20.92 -15.37 7.95
CA ILE A 67 -20.48 -15.96 9.23
C ILE A 67 -20.73 -17.47 9.26
N GLU A 68 -21.91 -17.93 8.84
CA GLU A 68 -22.21 -19.36 8.78
C GLU A 68 -21.32 -20.11 7.80
N ARG A 69 -20.97 -19.51 6.67
CA ARG A 69 -20.01 -20.09 5.71
C ARG A 69 -18.61 -20.20 6.29
N ALA A 70 -18.11 -19.13 6.94
CA ALA A 70 -16.82 -19.14 7.62
C ALA A 70 -16.81 -20.14 8.79
N ALA A 71 -17.89 -20.26 9.55
CA ALA A 71 -18.02 -21.25 10.62
C ALA A 71 -17.98 -22.70 10.12
N ARG A 72 -18.56 -22.95 8.93
CA ARG A 72 -18.42 -24.28 8.30
C ARG A 72 -16.97 -24.56 7.89
N ALA A 73 -16.25 -23.56 7.37
CA ALA A 73 -14.84 -23.71 7.03
C ALA A 73 -13.97 -23.93 8.28
N ALA A 74 -14.27 -23.26 9.39
CA ALA A 74 -13.55 -23.41 10.66
C ALA A 74 -13.54 -24.87 11.19
N LYS A 75 -14.59 -25.65 10.91
CA LYS A 75 -14.66 -27.08 11.29
C LYS A 75 -13.64 -27.95 10.56
N LEU A 76 -13.19 -27.50 9.40
CA LEU A 76 -12.20 -28.21 8.59
C LEU A 76 -10.77 -27.80 8.91
N ALA A 77 -10.59 -26.85 9.82
CA ALA A 77 -9.26 -26.40 10.24
C ALA A 77 -8.51 -27.53 10.95
N THR A 78 -7.24 -27.70 10.60
CA THR A 78 -6.35 -28.70 11.18
C THR A 78 -5.37 -28.11 12.20
N VAL A 79 -5.27 -26.78 12.24
CA VAL A 79 -4.38 -26.04 13.12
C VAL A 79 -5.23 -25.31 14.15
N LYS A 80 -5.09 -25.69 15.41
CA LYS A 80 -5.73 -24.95 16.52
C LYS A 80 -5.09 -23.58 16.64
N ALA A 81 -5.94 -22.59 16.88
CA ALA A 81 -5.53 -21.22 17.09
C ALA A 81 -6.19 -20.66 18.35
N ASP A 82 -5.58 -19.65 18.89
CA ASP A 82 -6.13 -18.83 19.96
C ASP A 82 -6.05 -17.36 19.55
N ILE A 83 -6.86 -16.52 20.20
CA ILE A 83 -6.89 -15.09 19.96
C ILE A 83 -6.23 -14.40 21.15
N ALA A 84 -5.33 -13.48 20.87
CA ALA A 84 -4.74 -12.64 21.90
C ALA A 84 -5.75 -11.60 22.38
N ASP A 85 -5.76 -11.32 23.68
CA ASP A 85 -6.52 -10.21 24.24
C ASP A 85 -5.71 -8.93 24.05
N VAL A 86 -5.99 -8.24 22.95
CA VAL A 86 -5.33 -6.98 22.60
C VAL A 86 -6.36 -5.87 22.68
N PRO A 87 -6.10 -4.79 23.45
CA PRO A 87 -7.03 -3.68 23.52
C PRO A 87 -7.13 -2.97 22.16
N TYR A 88 -8.34 -2.82 21.68
CA TYR A 88 -8.61 -1.95 20.54
C TYR A 88 -8.32 -0.50 20.96
N GLY A 89 -7.61 0.25 20.16
CA GLY A 89 -7.40 1.66 20.44
C GLY A 89 -8.68 2.49 20.28
N VAL A 90 -8.57 3.77 20.56
CA VAL A 90 -9.55 4.80 20.24
C VAL A 90 -8.87 5.83 19.35
N PRO A 91 -9.57 6.51 18.47
CA PRO A 91 -11.00 6.56 18.17
C PRO A 91 -11.46 5.43 17.23
N ARG A 92 -12.79 5.23 17.16
CA ARG A 92 -13.44 4.23 16.31
C ARG A 92 -13.59 4.66 14.85
N SER A 93 -13.33 5.90 14.53
CA SER A 93 -13.47 6.43 13.16
C SER A 93 -12.30 7.36 12.81
N TRP A 94 -11.73 7.13 11.65
CA TRP A 94 -10.63 7.92 11.08
C TRP A 94 -11.01 8.38 9.67
N ASN A 95 -10.75 9.63 9.37
CA ASN A 95 -10.97 10.18 8.04
C ASN A 95 -9.73 10.97 7.62
N ALA A 96 -8.89 10.35 6.79
CA ALA A 96 -7.76 10.99 6.12
C ALA A 96 -8.03 11.13 4.63
N ALA A 97 -9.31 11.12 4.24
CA ALA A 97 -9.70 11.20 2.86
C ALA A 97 -9.93 12.63 2.43
N ALA A 98 -9.25 13.03 1.39
CA ALA A 98 -9.71 14.13 0.56
C ALA A 98 -10.69 13.57 -0.47
N LYS A 99 -11.95 13.49 -0.10
CA LYS A 99 -13.01 13.04 -1.00
C LYS A 99 -13.09 13.94 -2.25
N GLU A 100 -12.74 15.21 -2.09
CA GLU A 100 -12.65 16.20 -3.17
C GLU A 100 -11.69 15.76 -4.30
N GLN A 101 -10.63 15.01 -3.97
CA GLN A 101 -9.73 14.46 -4.99
C GLN A 101 -10.42 13.37 -5.81
N ALA A 102 -11.15 12.47 -5.15
CA ALA A 102 -11.88 11.41 -5.84
C ALA A 102 -13.03 11.96 -6.70
N GLU A 103 -13.63 13.10 -6.29
CA GLU A 103 -14.73 13.76 -6.99
C GLU A 103 -14.27 14.64 -8.16
N ARG A 104 -12.97 14.90 -8.36
CA ARG A 104 -12.48 15.65 -9.52
C ARG A 104 -12.82 14.90 -10.83
N PRO A 105 -13.26 15.61 -11.88
CA PRO A 105 -13.54 15.02 -13.20
C PRO A 105 -12.32 14.27 -13.76
N LEU A 106 -12.58 13.13 -14.41
CA LEU A 106 -11.52 12.30 -15.01
C LEU A 106 -10.75 13.06 -16.11
N GLU A 107 -11.45 13.90 -16.86
CA GLU A 107 -10.89 14.73 -17.92
C GLU A 107 -9.88 15.75 -17.39
N GLU A 108 -10.14 16.34 -16.21
CA GLU A 108 -9.20 17.27 -15.57
C GLU A 108 -7.95 16.56 -15.10
N LYS A 109 -8.11 15.38 -14.47
CA LYS A 109 -6.98 14.54 -14.03
C LYS A 109 -6.12 14.12 -15.23
N ALA A 110 -6.75 13.75 -16.36
CA ALA A 110 -6.06 13.38 -17.58
C ALA A 110 -5.33 14.58 -18.21
N ALA A 111 -5.95 15.77 -18.20
CA ALA A 111 -5.32 17.00 -18.71
C ALA A 111 -4.06 17.36 -17.88
N ASP A 112 -4.13 17.29 -16.56
CA ASP A 112 -2.99 17.53 -15.67
C ASP A 112 -1.84 16.53 -15.95
N LEU A 113 -2.18 15.25 -16.15
CA LEU A 113 -1.19 14.21 -16.44
C LEU A 113 -0.55 14.38 -17.81
N LEU A 114 -1.32 14.85 -18.82
CA LEU A 114 -0.79 15.19 -20.14
C LEU A 114 0.21 16.34 -20.08
N LEU A 115 0.02 17.33 -19.21
CA LEU A 115 0.97 18.41 -19.01
C LEU A 115 2.29 17.90 -18.43
N LEU A 116 2.23 17.00 -17.47
CA LEU A 116 3.42 16.37 -16.87
C LEU A 116 4.19 15.54 -17.91
N GLU A 117 3.49 14.70 -18.67
CA GLU A 117 4.09 13.84 -19.69
C GLU A 117 4.65 14.69 -20.85
N LYS A 118 3.98 15.79 -21.23
CA LYS A 118 4.48 16.74 -22.23
C LYS A 118 5.79 17.39 -21.79
N ALA A 119 5.95 17.72 -20.51
CA ALA A 119 7.19 18.30 -19.98
C ALA A 119 8.37 17.30 -20.04
N ALA A 120 8.08 15.99 -20.13
CA ALA A 120 9.10 14.96 -20.31
C ALA A 120 9.57 14.83 -21.76
N ARG A 121 8.91 15.43 -22.75
CA ARG A 121 9.29 15.34 -24.17
C ARG A 121 10.34 16.38 -24.52
N ILE A 122 11.59 16.04 -24.33
CA ILE A 122 12.74 16.83 -24.71
C ILE A 122 13.57 16.10 -25.77
N ASP A 123 14.59 16.76 -26.33
CA ASP A 123 15.50 16.15 -27.30
C ASP A 123 16.17 14.88 -26.71
N GLU A 124 16.49 13.91 -27.57
CA GLU A 124 17.07 12.61 -27.25
C GLU A 124 16.13 11.64 -26.50
N ILE A 125 14.88 12.02 -26.20
CA ILE A 125 13.87 11.13 -25.65
C ILE A 125 13.10 10.44 -26.77
N ALA A 126 13.19 9.12 -26.81
CA ALA A 126 12.52 8.27 -27.79
C ALA A 126 11.09 7.89 -27.39
N ALA A 127 10.84 7.78 -26.08
CA ALA A 127 9.51 7.45 -25.56
C ALA A 127 9.29 8.06 -24.18
N THR A 128 8.04 8.46 -23.94
CA THR A 128 7.57 8.94 -22.63
C THR A 128 6.32 8.19 -22.25
N SER A 129 6.14 7.96 -20.94
CA SER A 129 4.85 7.53 -20.41
C SER A 129 4.55 8.21 -19.10
N ALA A 130 3.25 8.40 -18.81
CA ALA A 130 2.80 8.86 -17.51
C ALA A 130 1.61 8.02 -17.04
N ARG A 131 1.57 7.75 -15.74
CA ARG A 131 0.49 6.99 -15.10
C ARG A 131 -0.02 7.75 -13.91
N TYR A 132 -1.33 7.70 -13.72
CA TYR A 132 -2.02 8.19 -12.55
C TYR A 132 -2.81 7.04 -11.95
N ALA A 133 -2.74 6.91 -10.65
CA ALA A 133 -3.55 5.97 -9.89
C ALA A 133 -4.12 6.69 -8.67
N GLU A 134 -5.38 6.50 -8.44
CA GLU A 134 -6.08 7.02 -7.27
C GLU A 134 -6.96 5.92 -6.69
N GLN A 135 -6.96 5.81 -5.37
CA GLN A 135 -7.81 4.90 -4.64
C GLN A 135 -8.45 5.63 -3.47
N TYR A 136 -9.75 5.84 -3.55
CA TYR A 136 -10.57 6.22 -2.39
C TYR A 136 -11.13 4.94 -1.76
N GLN A 137 -10.76 4.67 -0.52
CA GLN A 137 -11.10 3.43 0.16
C GLN A 137 -11.73 3.71 1.51
N THR A 138 -12.86 3.05 1.78
CA THR A 138 -13.45 2.97 3.12
C THR A 138 -13.33 1.53 3.63
N VAL A 139 -12.81 1.39 4.85
CA VAL A 139 -12.69 0.13 5.57
C VAL A 139 -13.62 0.16 6.76
N PHE A 140 -14.45 -0.87 6.88
CA PHE A 140 -15.27 -1.15 8.06
C PHE A 140 -14.78 -2.42 8.71
N PHE A 141 -14.69 -2.40 10.03
CA PHE A 141 -14.39 -3.56 10.84
C PHE A 141 -15.42 -3.68 11.96
N GLU A 142 -15.94 -4.88 12.18
CA GLU A 142 -16.75 -5.21 13.35
C GLU A 142 -16.37 -6.59 13.89
N ASP A 143 -16.53 -6.78 15.21
CA ASP A 143 -16.35 -8.07 15.85
C ASP A 143 -17.56 -8.53 16.65
N CYS A 144 -17.53 -9.79 17.08
CA CYS A 144 -18.62 -10.40 17.87
C CYS A 144 -18.82 -9.76 19.27
N ASN A 145 -17.91 -8.92 19.73
CA ASN A 145 -17.98 -8.22 21.03
C ASN A 145 -18.63 -6.81 20.87
N GLY A 146 -19.02 -6.44 19.66
CA GLY A 146 -19.63 -5.15 19.35
C GLY A 146 -18.60 -4.02 19.20
N TYR A 147 -17.34 -4.34 18.96
CA TYR A 147 -16.36 -3.34 18.54
C TYR A 147 -16.54 -3.02 17.06
N GLU A 148 -16.49 -1.74 16.74
CA GLU A 148 -16.57 -1.23 15.37
C GLU A 148 -15.47 -0.21 15.11
N ALA A 149 -14.84 -0.30 13.94
CA ALA A 149 -13.88 0.68 13.45
C ALA A 149 -14.16 1.00 11.99
N GLN A 150 -13.95 2.25 11.63
CA GLN A 150 -14.09 2.71 10.25
C GLN A 150 -12.96 3.65 9.89
N SER A 151 -12.44 3.53 8.68
CA SER A 151 -11.53 4.52 8.12
C SER A 151 -11.88 4.82 6.68
N SER A 152 -11.62 6.07 6.26
CA SER A 152 -11.69 6.48 4.86
C SER A 152 -10.36 7.15 4.49
N VAL A 153 -9.72 6.64 3.45
CA VAL A 153 -8.39 7.11 2.99
C VAL A 153 -8.41 7.25 1.48
N CYS A 154 -7.95 8.39 0.99
CA CYS A 154 -7.66 8.57 -0.44
C CYS A 154 -6.14 8.51 -0.66
N ARG A 155 -5.69 7.59 -1.49
CA ARG A 155 -4.28 7.50 -1.91
C ARG A 155 -4.17 7.90 -3.36
N THR A 156 -3.25 8.80 -3.65
CA THR A 156 -3.02 9.31 -5.00
C THR A 156 -1.55 9.18 -5.35
N LEU A 157 -1.29 8.70 -6.55
CA LEU A 157 0.06 8.48 -7.08
C LEU A 157 0.10 8.92 -8.55
N PHE A 158 1.19 9.55 -8.96
CA PHE A 158 1.58 9.58 -10.37
C PHE A 158 3.02 9.11 -10.56
N THR A 159 3.28 8.60 -11.75
CA THR A 159 4.63 8.28 -12.24
C THR A 159 4.78 8.84 -13.64
N VAL A 160 5.93 9.44 -13.93
CA VAL A 160 6.34 9.80 -15.30
C VAL A 160 7.66 9.09 -15.60
N SER A 161 7.78 8.50 -16.78
CA SER A 161 9.01 7.81 -17.20
C SER A 161 9.40 8.25 -18.61
N SER A 162 10.71 8.21 -18.85
CA SER A 162 11.34 8.63 -20.10
C SER A 162 12.41 7.66 -20.51
N VAL A 163 12.45 7.35 -21.82
CA VAL A 163 13.48 6.51 -22.43
C VAL A 163 14.34 7.39 -23.36
N ALA A 164 15.60 7.54 -23.01
CA ALA A 164 16.58 8.25 -23.84
C ALA A 164 17.34 7.26 -24.72
N VAL A 165 17.62 7.65 -25.96
CA VAL A 165 18.33 6.81 -26.94
C VAL A 165 19.39 7.65 -27.68
N ARG A 166 20.63 7.11 -27.75
CA ARG A 166 21.71 7.69 -28.53
C ARG A 166 22.48 6.57 -29.26
N GLY A 167 22.23 6.43 -30.55
CA GLY A 167 22.77 5.31 -31.35
C GLY A 167 22.22 3.96 -30.87
N ALA A 168 23.09 3.11 -30.35
CA ALA A 168 22.69 1.81 -29.78
C ALA A 168 22.45 1.86 -28.26
N ASP A 169 22.81 2.96 -27.62
CA ASP A 169 22.67 3.11 -26.16
C ASP A 169 21.26 3.58 -25.81
N MET A 170 20.67 2.95 -24.78
CA MET A 170 19.34 3.26 -24.27
C MET A 170 19.39 3.31 -22.74
N GLN A 171 18.81 4.36 -22.18
CA GLN A 171 18.65 4.52 -20.73
C GLN A 171 17.25 4.99 -20.39
N MET A 172 16.78 4.64 -19.20
CA MET A 172 15.48 5.00 -18.71
C MET A 172 15.58 5.64 -17.32
N ASN A 173 14.72 6.59 -17.06
CA ASN A 173 14.49 7.09 -15.71
C ASN A 173 12.99 7.25 -15.45
N TYR A 174 12.60 7.31 -14.19
CA TYR A 174 11.26 7.66 -13.77
C TYR A 174 11.28 8.60 -12.57
N GLU A 175 10.25 9.41 -12.47
CA GLU A 175 9.94 10.24 -11.32
C GLU A 175 8.52 9.93 -10.85
N GLN A 176 8.28 10.03 -9.56
CA GLN A 176 6.98 9.77 -8.98
C GLN A 176 6.66 10.71 -7.82
N GLU A 177 5.38 10.80 -7.50
CA GLU A 177 4.88 11.39 -6.25
C GLU A 177 3.70 10.58 -5.76
N ALA A 178 3.61 10.35 -4.45
CA ALA A 178 2.58 9.54 -3.83
C ALA A 178 2.19 10.14 -2.47
N VAL A 179 0.90 10.36 -2.28
CA VAL A 179 0.38 11.02 -1.07
C VAL A 179 -0.90 10.35 -0.57
N VAL A 180 -1.20 10.57 0.69
CA VAL A 180 -2.57 10.46 1.20
C VAL A 180 -3.23 11.83 1.08
N GLY A 181 -4.36 11.88 0.38
CA GLY A 181 -5.10 13.10 0.12
C GLY A 181 -4.92 13.64 -1.30
N PRO A 182 -5.21 14.94 -1.50
CA PRO A 182 -5.18 15.55 -2.83
C PRO A 182 -3.75 15.70 -3.34
N LEU A 183 -3.55 15.32 -4.59
CA LEU A 183 -2.30 15.49 -5.31
C LEU A 183 -2.55 16.37 -6.55
N ARG A 184 -1.99 17.57 -6.56
CA ARG A 184 -2.01 18.45 -7.72
C ARG A 184 -0.80 18.16 -8.60
N ILE A 185 -1.00 17.41 -9.68
CA ILE A 185 0.06 17.06 -10.64
C ILE A 185 0.75 18.32 -11.19
N THR A 186 -0.01 19.41 -11.37
CA THR A 186 0.50 20.68 -11.87
C THR A 186 1.60 21.32 -11.00
N ASP A 187 1.66 20.99 -9.71
CA ASP A 187 2.73 21.47 -8.82
C ASP A 187 4.05 20.72 -9.05
N TYR A 188 4.03 19.64 -9.81
CA TYR A 188 5.15 18.73 -10.06
C TYR A 188 5.53 18.61 -11.55
N ILE A 189 5.09 19.54 -12.41
CA ILE A 189 5.37 19.50 -13.85
C ILE A 189 6.88 19.42 -14.15
N ASN A 190 7.71 20.05 -13.30
CA ASN A 190 9.17 20.00 -13.40
C ASN A 190 9.74 18.56 -13.29
N LYS A 191 9.04 17.61 -12.66
CA LYS A 191 9.46 16.21 -12.59
C LYS A 191 9.48 15.54 -13.97
N GLY A 192 8.64 15.98 -14.90
CA GLY A 192 8.70 15.50 -16.30
C GLY A 192 10.03 15.82 -16.97
N GLU A 193 10.44 17.09 -16.91
CA GLU A 193 11.73 17.51 -17.47
C GLU A 193 12.93 16.89 -16.71
N LEU A 194 12.86 16.83 -15.39
CA LEU A 194 13.90 16.21 -14.55
C LEU A 194 14.09 14.74 -14.91
N CYS A 195 12.98 14.00 -15.05
CA CYS A 195 13.00 12.59 -15.46
C CYS A 195 13.78 12.39 -16.75
N SER A 196 13.48 13.20 -17.78
CA SER A 196 14.11 13.08 -19.10
C SER A 196 15.57 13.53 -19.08
N LYS A 197 15.90 14.63 -18.42
CA LYS A 197 17.28 15.06 -18.27
C LYS A 197 18.14 14.00 -17.57
N THR A 198 17.58 13.33 -16.56
CA THR A 198 18.28 12.24 -15.89
C THR A 198 18.50 11.06 -16.83
N ALA A 199 17.50 10.64 -17.60
CA ALA A 199 17.64 9.57 -18.60
C ALA A 199 18.71 9.90 -19.65
N VAL A 200 18.76 11.13 -20.16
CA VAL A 200 19.78 11.59 -21.11
C VAL A 200 21.18 11.59 -20.47
N ASN A 201 21.30 12.06 -19.25
CA ASN A 201 22.59 12.05 -18.51
C ASN A 201 23.12 10.63 -18.29
N LEU A 202 22.24 9.67 -18.05
CA LEU A 202 22.60 8.25 -17.88
C LEU A 202 23.24 7.65 -19.13
N LEU A 203 22.93 8.14 -20.35
CA LEU A 203 23.59 7.70 -21.59
C LEU A 203 25.11 7.95 -21.60
N SER A 204 25.57 8.91 -20.81
CA SER A 204 26.99 9.26 -20.68
C SER A 204 27.59 8.84 -19.34
N ALA A 205 26.80 8.17 -18.48
CA ALA A 205 27.25 7.75 -17.16
C ALA A 205 28.19 6.54 -17.25
N SER A 206 29.24 6.56 -16.46
CA SER A 206 30.15 5.42 -16.34
C SER A 206 29.56 4.38 -15.37
N ALA A 207 29.82 3.10 -15.65
CA ALA A 207 29.48 2.04 -14.71
C ALA A 207 30.23 2.23 -13.38
N VAL A 208 29.50 2.07 -12.28
CA VAL A 208 30.10 2.12 -10.93
C VAL A 208 30.91 0.86 -10.71
N PRO A 209 32.21 0.96 -10.29
CA PRO A 209 33.00 -0.21 -10.00
C PRO A 209 32.42 -0.99 -8.81
N GLY A 210 32.38 -2.33 -8.94
CA GLY A 210 32.02 -3.20 -7.83
C GLY A 210 33.08 -3.20 -6.75
N GLY A 211 32.71 -3.37 -5.49
CA GLY A 211 33.66 -3.46 -4.38
C GLY A 211 33.06 -3.06 -3.03
N LYS A 212 33.88 -3.23 -1.98
CA LYS A 212 33.53 -2.77 -0.64
C LYS A 212 33.92 -1.30 -0.50
N MET A 213 32.93 -0.44 -0.33
CA MET A 213 33.14 1.00 -0.17
C MET A 213 32.08 1.62 0.75
N PRO A 214 32.35 2.78 1.38
CA PRO A 214 31.34 3.54 2.05
C PRO A 214 30.26 4.00 1.06
N ALA A 215 28.97 3.94 1.48
CA ALA A 215 27.85 4.42 0.71
C ALA A 215 27.03 5.42 1.55
N VAL A 216 26.59 6.49 0.91
CA VAL A 216 25.60 7.41 1.47
C VAL A 216 24.26 7.12 0.78
N LEU A 217 23.26 6.77 1.57
CA LEU A 217 21.90 6.50 1.09
C LEU A 217 21.06 7.75 1.30
N ASP A 218 20.34 8.16 0.27
CA ASP A 218 19.29 9.15 0.45
C ASP A 218 18.09 8.58 1.24
N PRO A 219 17.14 9.40 1.70
CA PRO A 219 16.00 8.91 2.48
C PRO A 219 15.15 7.86 1.74
N ALA A 220 15.00 7.96 0.41
CA ALA A 220 14.20 7.02 -0.35
C ALA A 220 14.85 5.63 -0.37
N ILE A 221 16.13 5.55 -0.72
CA ILE A 221 16.88 4.28 -0.71
C ILE A 221 17.11 3.78 0.72
N GLY A 222 17.31 4.68 1.69
CA GLY A 222 17.41 4.33 3.12
C GLY A 222 16.15 3.65 3.63
N GLY A 223 14.97 4.16 3.25
CA GLY A 223 13.67 3.56 3.56
C GLY A 223 13.50 2.18 2.94
N VAL A 224 13.81 2.03 1.64
CA VAL A 224 13.77 0.73 0.96
C VAL A 224 14.74 -0.26 1.62
N PHE A 225 15.96 0.18 1.95
CA PHE A 225 16.92 -0.69 2.63
C PHE A 225 16.42 -1.19 3.99
N ALA A 226 15.81 -0.30 4.80
CA ALA A 226 15.22 -0.69 6.08
C ALA A 226 14.05 -1.67 5.90
N HIS A 227 13.21 -1.45 4.87
CA HIS A 227 12.09 -2.32 4.52
C HIS A 227 12.57 -3.72 4.14
N GLU A 228 13.51 -3.83 3.19
CA GLU A 228 13.98 -5.12 2.69
C GLU A 228 14.82 -5.88 3.74
N ALA A 229 15.71 -5.18 4.45
CA ALA A 229 16.62 -5.84 5.38
C ALA A 229 16.00 -6.21 6.73
N VAL A 230 15.00 -5.45 7.19
CA VAL A 230 14.41 -5.61 8.53
C VAL A 230 12.90 -5.75 8.48
N GLY A 231 12.20 -4.92 7.72
CA GLY A 231 10.75 -4.92 7.63
C GLY A 231 10.20 -6.31 7.31
N HIS A 232 10.56 -6.87 6.16
CA HIS A 232 10.13 -8.20 5.76
C HIS A 232 10.57 -9.30 6.74
N ALA A 233 11.78 -9.21 7.29
CA ALA A 233 12.26 -10.18 8.25
C ALA A 233 11.55 -10.10 9.61
N SER A 234 10.83 -9.00 9.90
CA SER A 234 10.06 -8.81 11.14
C SER A 234 8.58 -9.20 11.01
N GLU A 235 8.13 -9.59 9.82
CA GLU A 235 6.74 -10.02 9.60
C GLU A 235 6.40 -11.29 10.41
N GLY A 236 5.25 -11.26 11.08
CA GLY A 236 4.86 -12.30 12.03
C GLY A 236 4.65 -13.68 11.39
N ASP A 237 4.22 -13.76 10.14
CA ASP A 237 4.08 -15.01 9.39
C ASP A 237 5.44 -15.61 9.04
N GLN A 238 6.41 -14.79 8.62
CA GLN A 238 7.80 -15.21 8.37
C GLN A 238 8.45 -15.80 9.63
N ILE A 239 8.20 -15.16 10.78
CA ILE A 239 8.71 -15.64 12.09
C ILE A 239 8.03 -16.93 12.49
N ARG A 240 6.69 -17.00 12.39
CA ARG A 240 5.91 -18.20 12.72
C ARG A 240 6.32 -19.41 11.88
N ASP A 241 6.55 -19.20 10.60
CA ASP A 241 6.89 -20.28 9.67
C ASP A 241 8.39 -20.64 9.73
N GLY A 242 9.18 -19.96 10.57
CA GLY A 242 10.58 -20.25 10.84
C GLY A 242 11.54 -19.92 9.69
N VAL A 243 11.12 -19.06 8.76
CA VAL A 243 11.93 -18.66 7.59
C VAL A 243 12.63 -17.32 7.80
N SER A 244 12.24 -16.53 8.82
CA SER A 244 12.89 -15.26 9.13
C SER A 244 14.25 -15.44 9.79
N VAL A 245 15.24 -14.67 9.32
CA VAL A 245 16.57 -14.58 9.96
C VAL A 245 16.52 -13.88 11.33
N LEU A 246 15.43 -13.20 11.67
CA LEU A 246 15.23 -12.50 12.95
C LEU A 246 14.41 -13.29 13.96
N GLY A 247 13.88 -14.45 13.60
CA GLY A 247 12.91 -15.21 14.41
C GLY A 247 13.36 -15.58 15.83
N ASP A 248 14.67 -15.77 16.04
CA ASP A 248 15.27 -16.09 17.35
C ASP A 248 16.14 -14.95 17.91
N LYS A 249 16.05 -13.74 17.36
CA LYS A 249 16.93 -12.62 17.67
C LYS A 249 16.33 -11.57 18.59
N LEU A 250 15.10 -11.76 19.07
CA LEU A 250 14.46 -10.79 19.96
C LEU A 250 15.35 -10.52 21.19
N GLY A 251 15.65 -9.24 21.44
CA GLY A 251 16.54 -8.79 22.51
C GLY A 251 18.04 -9.00 22.26
N GLN A 252 18.43 -9.49 21.09
CA GLN A 252 19.84 -9.65 20.71
C GLN A 252 20.30 -8.49 19.81
N GLN A 253 21.59 -8.19 19.83
CA GLN A 253 22.18 -7.19 18.95
C GLN A 253 22.30 -7.76 17.52
N VAL A 254 21.55 -7.22 16.56
CA VAL A 254 21.56 -7.64 15.15
C VAL A 254 22.16 -6.57 14.21
N GLY A 255 22.46 -5.39 14.73
CA GLY A 255 23.02 -4.29 13.93
C GLY A 255 23.90 -3.37 14.77
N SER A 256 24.30 -2.27 14.17
CA SER A 256 25.07 -1.22 14.84
C SER A 256 24.17 -0.51 15.87
N LYS A 257 24.77 -0.12 17.01
CA LYS A 257 24.11 0.73 18.05
C LYS A 257 23.72 2.13 17.53
N LEU A 258 24.13 2.50 16.32
CA LEU A 258 23.79 3.77 15.68
C LEU A 258 22.48 3.71 14.88
N VAL A 259 21.87 2.53 14.76
CA VAL A 259 20.69 2.31 13.94
C VAL A 259 19.48 2.09 14.82
N THR A 260 18.42 2.87 14.59
CA THR A 260 17.08 2.64 15.10
C THR A 260 16.13 2.55 13.92
N ILE A 261 15.28 1.54 13.89
CA ILE A 261 14.26 1.35 12.84
C ILE A 261 12.90 1.27 13.52
N ILE A 262 12.01 2.15 13.10
CA ILE A 262 10.64 2.24 13.61
C ILE A 262 9.70 2.02 12.44
N ASP A 263 8.76 1.09 12.59
CA ASP A 263 7.59 0.95 11.72
C ASP A 263 6.45 1.79 12.30
N ASP A 264 5.99 2.80 11.55
CA ASP A 264 4.94 3.71 12.03
C ASP A 264 3.86 3.92 10.96
N PRO A 265 2.84 3.07 10.93
CA PRO A 265 1.72 3.20 9.99
C PRO A 265 0.80 4.40 10.32
N SER A 266 0.98 5.09 11.45
CA SER A 266 0.20 6.28 11.80
C SER A 266 0.74 7.57 11.15
N MET A 267 1.93 7.55 10.54
CA MET A 267 2.50 8.68 9.82
C MET A 267 1.67 9.03 8.58
N HIS A 268 1.33 10.32 8.43
CA HIS A 268 0.62 10.83 7.24
C HIS A 268 1.50 10.80 5.99
N GLY A 269 1.70 9.63 5.44
CA GLY A 269 2.37 9.34 4.17
C GLY A 269 1.54 8.36 3.35
N TYR A 270 2.04 7.92 2.21
CA TYR A 270 1.31 7.00 1.34
C TYR A 270 0.97 5.66 2.02
N GLY A 271 1.80 5.23 2.98
CA GLY A 271 1.59 4.02 3.79
C GLY A 271 0.71 4.21 5.04
N TYR A 272 0.01 5.34 5.18
CA TYR A 272 -0.87 5.59 6.33
C TYR A 272 -1.96 4.54 6.47
N GLU A 273 -1.99 3.87 7.63
CA GLU A 273 -3.05 2.92 8.04
C GLU A 273 -3.46 3.21 9.48
N PRO A 274 -4.71 3.64 9.75
CA PRO A 274 -5.13 4.04 11.09
C PRO A 274 -5.39 2.87 12.04
N PHE A 275 -5.66 1.68 11.51
CA PHE A 275 -5.80 0.44 12.25
C PHE A 275 -5.46 -0.75 11.36
N ASP A 276 -5.04 -1.83 11.96
CA ASP A 276 -4.63 -3.05 11.28
C ASP A 276 -5.81 -3.91 10.78
N ALA A 277 -5.50 -5.07 10.22
CA ALA A 277 -6.51 -5.97 9.69
C ALA A 277 -7.43 -6.59 10.79
N GLU A 278 -7.05 -6.46 12.04
CA GLU A 278 -7.79 -6.97 13.20
C GLU A 278 -8.49 -5.87 14.02
N GLY A 279 -8.53 -4.64 13.49
CA GLY A 279 -9.21 -3.51 14.10
C GLY A 279 -8.41 -2.81 15.20
N VAL A 280 -7.16 -3.21 15.45
CA VAL A 280 -6.30 -2.60 16.46
C VAL A 280 -5.73 -1.29 15.92
N ALA A 281 -5.83 -0.21 16.70
CA ALA A 281 -5.30 1.09 16.30
C ALA A 281 -3.80 1.02 16.01
N ALA A 282 -3.40 1.58 14.88
CA ALA A 282 -2.02 1.62 14.45
C ALA A 282 -1.19 2.62 15.27
N GLY A 283 0.08 2.33 15.44
CA GLY A 283 1.03 3.18 16.12
C GLY A 283 2.47 2.72 15.90
N PRO A 284 3.46 3.52 16.34
CA PRO A 284 4.86 3.21 16.10
C PRO A 284 5.31 1.96 16.86
N VAL A 285 6.06 1.12 16.18
CA VAL A 285 6.71 -0.09 16.71
C VAL A 285 8.22 -0.02 16.45
N GLU A 286 9.03 -0.09 17.50
CA GLU A 286 10.50 -0.17 17.38
C GLU A 286 10.89 -1.59 16.95
N LEU A 287 11.33 -1.76 15.71
CA LEU A 287 11.85 -3.03 15.18
C LEU A 287 13.32 -3.23 15.60
N ILE A 288 14.11 -2.16 15.51
CA ILE A 288 15.51 -2.11 15.96
C ILE A 288 15.70 -0.89 16.85
N LYS A 289 16.32 -1.11 18.01
CA LYS A 289 16.58 -0.09 19.03
C LYS A 289 18.07 0.09 19.30
#